data_8ced81ed062c49aa813dc8e470ddf746
#
_entry.id   8ced81ed062c49aa813dc8e470ddf746
#
_cell.length_a   1.000
_cell.length_b   1.000
_cell.length_c   1.000
_cell.angle_alpha   90.00
_cell.angle_beta   90.00
_cell.angle_gamma   90.00
#
_symmetry.space_group_name_H-M   'P 1'
#
loop_
_entity.id
_entity.type
_entity.pdbx_description
1 polymer ?
#
loop_
_entity_poly.entity_id
_entity_poly.type
_entity_poly.pdbx_seq_one_letter_code
_entity_poly.pdbx_strand_id
1 'polypeptide(L)'
;MTTRKKIDCHTHINTEDVRREYFSRTDGYALTMQFLDKFVTETLQDDAEATVAKDARLFLCPCIDIHKDIPPQLAKIEEKLTEFRVVGLKIFLTYQNGRSDDEKMLPIYEFARKHRLTVTYHTGSCSLVLPSDDDLEGSRAIYVERVAEQFPDVNFVVAHMGDPYYDETMRVVHNHKNMFTDFSGAYEPGTPEGADMGWAIATFAHAIDQFPDSYKKILYGTDFCPPINLSALDEYDVTIAKIFQPEQFEDVYYNNALRAFPRLAEFLREEEI
;
A
#
# COMPACT_ATOMS: atom_id res chain seq x y z
N MET A 1 -18.90 19.40 -10.38
CA MET A 1 -18.72 18.04 -9.85
C MET A 1 -18.07 18.22 -8.49
N THR A 2 -18.70 17.77 -7.41
CA THR A 2 -18.05 17.72 -6.09
C THR A 2 -16.84 16.80 -6.21
N THR A 3 -15.65 17.33 -5.96
CA THR A 3 -14.43 16.52 -5.90
C THR A 3 -14.62 15.47 -4.81
N ARG A 4 -14.56 14.19 -5.19
CA ARG A 4 -14.72 13.08 -4.25
C ARG A 4 -13.49 13.03 -3.36
N LYS A 5 -13.68 12.97 -2.03
CA LYS A 5 -12.56 12.71 -1.11
C LYS A 5 -11.92 11.37 -1.47
N LYS A 6 -10.60 11.33 -1.59
CA LYS A 6 -9.81 10.13 -1.88
C LYS A 6 -8.72 9.97 -0.85
N ILE A 7 -8.36 8.72 -0.57
CA ILE A 7 -7.16 8.35 0.19
C ILE A 7 -6.35 7.41 -0.68
N ASP A 8 -5.20 7.87 -1.15
CA ASP A 8 -4.25 7.04 -1.87
C ASP A 8 -3.41 6.24 -0.86
N CYS A 9 -3.69 4.96 -0.76
CA CYS A 9 -3.12 4.10 0.27
C CYS A 9 -1.71 3.60 -0.05
N HIS A 10 -1.18 3.92 -1.24
CA HIS A 10 0.14 3.47 -1.65
C HIS A 10 0.80 4.48 -2.58
N THR A 11 1.73 5.26 -2.03
CA THR A 11 2.54 6.22 -2.78
C THR A 11 3.97 6.22 -2.26
N HIS A 12 4.88 6.85 -3.01
CA HIS A 12 6.24 7.16 -2.60
C HIS A 12 6.49 8.68 -2.68
N ILE A 13 5.67 9.44 -1.97
CA ILE A 13 5.79 10.91 -1.87
C ILE A 13 6.86 11.24 -0.83
N ASN A 14 8.10 10.90 -1.14
CA ASN A 14 9.21 10.91 -0.20
C ASN A 14 10.10 12.16 -0.31
N THR A 15 9.76 13.14 -1.17
CA THR A 15 10.45 14.42 -1.27
C THR A 15 9.46 15.58 -1.45
N GLU A 16 9.93 16.79 -1.17
CA GLU A 16 9.13 18.00 -1.32
C GLU A 16 8.68 18.24 -2.77
N ASP A 17 9.52 17.91 -3.74
CA ASP A 17 9.17 18.10 -5.16
C ASP A 17 8.10 17.11 -5.60
N VAL A 18 8.22 15.85 -5.20
CA VAL A 18 7.20 14.80 -5.45
C VAL A 18 5.89 15.17 -4.74
N ARG A 19 5.93 15.68 -3.50
CA ARG A 19 4.77 16.15 -2.77
C ARG A 19 4.03 17.26 -3.52
N ARG A 20 4.76 18.28 -3.99
CA ARG A 20 4.18 19.38 -4.76
C ARG A 20 3.57 18.90 -6.06
N GLU A 21 4.24 18.00 -6.76
CA GLU A 21 3.73 17.42 -8.00
C GLU A 21 2.42 16.65 -7.75
N TYR A 22 2.42 15.72 -6.79
CA TYR A 22 1.25 14.92 -6.45
C TYR A 22 0.04 15.80 -6.08
N PHE A 23 0.20 16.68 -5.10
CA PHE A 23 -0.89 17.52 -4.63
C PHE A 23 -1.29 18.69 -5.56
N SER A 24 -0.57 18.88 -6.67
CA SER A 24 -1.04 19.72 -7.77
C SER A 24 -2.12 19.03 -8.62
N ARG A 25 -2.22 17.71 -8.53
CA ARG A 25 -3.14 16.86 -9.32
C ARG A 25 -4.34 16.38 -8.52
N THR A 26 -4.28 16.40 -7.19
CA THR A 26 -5.34 15.88 -6.32
C THR A 26 -5.43 16.64 -5.00
N ASP A 27 -6.65 16.77 -4.48
CA ASP A 27 -6.94 17.36 -3.16
C ASP A 27 -7.11 16.31 -2.05
N GLY A 28 -6.87 15.01 -2.38
CA GLY A 28 -7.05 13.89 -1.47
C GLY A 28 -5.97 13.78 -0.40
N TYR A 29 -6.03 12.69 0.35
CA TYR A 29 -5.01 12.25 1.30
C TYR A 29 -4.13 11.18 0.65
N ALA A 30 -2.91 11.01 1.17
CA ALA A 30 -2.01 9.96 0.69
C ALA A 30 -1.19 9.34 1.84
N LEU A 31 -0.89 8.04 1.70
CA LEU A 31 0.04 7.31 2.54
C LEU A 31 1.35 7.15 1.78
N THR A 32 2.44 7.67 2.33
CA THR A 32 3.76 7.52 1.74
C THR A 32 4.53 6.38 2.38
N MET A 33 5.02 5.48 1.53
CA MET A 33 5.85 4.34 1.91
C MET A 33 7.32 4.74 1.85
N GLN A 34 8.04 4.64 2.97
CA GLN A 34 9.49 4.82 2.96
C GLN A 34 10.17 3.73 2.14
N PHE A 35 11.30 4.08 1.53
CA PHE A 35 12.12 3.12 0.80
C PHE A 35 13.02 2.31 1.75
N LEU A 36 13.48 1.16 1.26
CA LEU A 36 14.67 0.52 1.81
C LEU A 36 15.91 1.38 1.52
N ASP A 37 16.83 1.46 2.47
CA ASP A 37 18.08 2.22 2.28
C ASP A 37 18.80 1.86 0.98
N LYS A 38 18.73 0.59 0.56
CA LYS A 38 19.36 0.13 -0.69
C LYS A 38 18.74 0.69 -1.97
N PHE A 39 17.53 1.26 -1.90
CA PHE A 39 16.87 1.90 -3.04
C PHE A 39 17.19 3.40 -3.12
N VAL A 40 17.66 3.99 -2.03
CA VAL A 40 17.97 5.41 -1.98
C VAL A 40 19.20 5.71 -2.84
N THR A 41 19.04 6.62 -3.83
CA THR A 41 20.05 7.03 -4.79
C THR A 41 19.97 8.55 -4.98
N GLU A 42 20.79 9.12 -5.86
CA GLU A 42 20.68 10.54 -6.23
C GLU A 42 19.34 10.89 -6.88
N THR A 43 18.70 9.92 -7.56
CA THR A 43 17.44 10.11 -8.27
C THR A 43 16.22 9.62 -7.47
N LEU A 44 16.40 8.69 -6.56
CA LEU A 44 15.37 8.16 -5.70
C LEU A 44 15.69 8.48 -4.23
N GLN A 45 15.35 9.70 -3.82
CA GLN A 45 15.61 10.20 -2.48
C GLN A 45 14.49 9.83 -1.52
N ASP A 46 14.82 9.71 -0.23
CA ASP A 46 13.84 9.45 0.84
C ASP A 46 14.01 10.45 1.99
N ASP A 47 13.23 11.51 1.92
CA ASP A 47 13.01 12.51 2.97
C ASP A 47 11.56 12.44 3.48
N ALA A 48 10.95 11.25 3.52
CA ALA A 48 9.54 11.04 3.81
C ALA A 48 9.10 11.71 5.12
N GLU A 49 9.89 11.62 6.19
CA GLU A 49 9.58 12.23 7.49
C GLU A 49 9.46 13.74 7.39
N ALA A 50 10.46 14.40 6.78
CA ALA A 50 10.45 15.86 6.59
C ALA A 50 9.32 16.29 5.65
N THR A 51 8.92 15.43 4.72
CA THR A 51 7.86 15.68 3.76
C THR A 51 6.48 15.57 4.42
N VAL A 52 6.25 14.54 5.23
CA VAL A 52 5.01 14.36 6.01
C VAL A 52 4.80 15.47 7.04
N ALA A 53 5.88 16.00 7.63
CA ALA A 53 5.80 17.11 8.58
C ALA A 53 5.25 18.41 7.96
N LYS A 54 5.34 18.56 6.63
CA LYS A 54 4.95 19.78 5.90
C LYS A 54 3.50 19.77 5.38
N ASP A 55 2.83 18.61 5.34
CA ASP A 55 1.49 18.51 4.75
C ASP A 55 0.59 17.60 5.59
N ALA A 56 -0.49 18.16 6.13
CA ALA A 56 -1.45 17.42 6.95
C ALA A 56 -2.17 16.30 6.19
N ARG A 57 -2.19 16.34 4.86
CA ARG A 57 -2.82 15.33 4.02
C ARG A 57 -1.95 14.09 3.80
N LEU A 58 -0.68 14.12 4.25
CA LEU A 58 0.28 13.03 4.02
C LEU A 58 0.54 12.27 5.32
N PHE A 59 0.52 10.93 5.25
CA PHE A 59 0.75 10.01 6.36
C PHE A 59 1.92 9.09 6.08
N LEU A 60 2.62 8.66 7.12
CA LEU A 60 3.86 7.90 7.01
C LEU A 60 3.65 6.40 7.24
N CYS A 61 4.26 5.59 6.39
CA CYS A 61 4.47 4.16 6.58
C CYS A 61 5.98 3.86 6.54
N PRO A 62 6.68 3.84 7.70
CA PRO A 62 8.08 3.51 7.76
C PRO A 62 8.38 2.12 7.21
N CYS A 63 9.52 1.97 6.54
CA CYS A 63 9.99 0.70 6.01
C CYS A 63 10.78 -0.08 7.06
N ILE A 64 10.66 -1.42 7.01
CA ILE A 64 11.46 -2.35 7.80
C ILE A 64 12.32 -3.20 6.87
N ASP A 65 13.63 -3.18 7.11
CA ASP A 65 14.60 -4.05 6.46
C ASP A 65 14.69 -5.37 7.24
N ILE A 66 14.12 -6.44 6.69
CA ILE A 66 14.07 -7.77 7.34
C ILE A 66 15.42 -8.51 7.33
N HIS A 67 16.43 -7.97 6.67
CA HIS A 67 17.81 -8.48 6.73
C HIS A 67 18.65 -7.84 7.82
N LYS A 68 18.14 -6.75 8.45
CA LYS A 68 18.75 -6.11 9.60
C LYS A 68 18.08 -6.58 10.88
N ASP A 69 18.72 -6.30 12.02
CA ASP A 69 18.10 -6.54 13.33
C ASP A 69 16.80 -5.75 13.48
N ILE A 70 15.68 -6.43 13.72
CA ILE A 70 14.34 -5.85 13.74
C ILE A 70 14.09 -4.98 14.99
N PRO A 71 14.41 -5.43 16.23
CA PRO A 71 14.11 -4.65 17.42
C PRO A 71 14.66 -3.23 17.45
N PRO A 72 15.91 -2.94 17.01
CA PRO A 72 16.39 -1.56 16.92
C PRO A 72 15.65 -0.69 15.91
N GLN A 73 15.16 -1.28 14.81
CA GLN A 73 14.33 -0.56 13.83
C GLN A 73 12.98 -0.18 14.43
N LEU A 74 12.34 -1.12 15.13
CA LEU A 74 11.07 -0.87 15.82
C LEU A 74 11.19 0.20 16.91
N ALA A 75 12.29 0.23 17.65
CA ALA A 75 12.55 1.27 18.63
C ALA A 75 12.62 2.67 17.99
N LYS A 76 13.29 2.80 16.84
CA LYS A 76 13.32 4.06 16.07
C LYS A 76 11.94 4.44 15.54
N ILE A 77 11.14 3.46 15.09
CA ILE A 77 9.78 3.72 14.64
C ILE A 77 8.90 4.15 15.82
N GLU A 78 9.10 3.60 17.02
CA GLU A 78 8.36 4.01 18.21
C GLU A 78 8.59 5.51 18.55
N GLU A 79 9.81 6.01 18.40
CA GLU A 79 10.11 7.44 18.51
C GLU A 79 9.32 8.25 17.48
N LYS A 80 9.28 7.80 16.21
CA LYS A 80 8.54 8.47 15.13
C LYS A 80 7.02 8.54 15.36
N LEU A 81 6.43 7.62 16.12
CA LEU A 81 4.99 7.64 16.43
C LEU A 81 4.54 8.89 17.19
N THR A 82 5.45 9.56 17.89
CA THR A 82 5.18 10.78 18.65
C THR A 82 5.42 12.06 17.83
N GLU A 83 6.22 11.96 16.77
CA GLU A 83 6.65 13.11 15.98
C GLU A 83 5.89 13.23 14.66
N PHE A 84 5.49 12.09 14.08
CA PHE A 84 4.88 12.03 12.77
C PHE A 84 3.55 11.26 12.78
N ARG A 85 2.73 11.51 11.77
CA ARG A 85 1.49 10.78 11.53
C ARG A 85 1.77 9.41 10.91
N VAL A 86 2.30 8.49 11.71
CA VAL A 86 2.57 7.09 11.29
C VAL A 86 1.28 6.30 11.37
N VAL A 87 0.88 5.67 10.27
CA VAL A 87 -0.38 4.90 10.16
C VAL A 87 -0.18 3.42 9.85
N GLY A 88 0.99 3.05 9.37
CA GLY A 88 1.32 1.67 8.99
C GLY A 88 2.82 1.41 8.96
N LEU A 89 3.18 0.20 8.57
CA LEU A 89 4.55 -0.25 8.32
C LEU A 89 4.64 -0.77 6.89
N LYS A 90 5.76 -0.54 6.21
CA LYS A 90 6.03 -1.08 4.87
C LYS A 90 7.09 -2.16 4.92
N ILE A 91 6.86 -3.27 4.23
CA ILE A 91 7.81 -4.36 4.05
C ILE A 91 7.86 -4.75 2.57
N PHE A 92 9.04 -4.85 2.01
CA PHE A 92 9.26 -5.21 0.61
C PHE A 92 9.63 -6.69 0.50
N LEU A 93 8.64 -7.61 0.59
CA LEU A 93 8.90 -9.05 0.62
C LEU A 93 9.70 -9.53 -0.60
N THR A 94 9.25 -9.21 -1.81
CA THR A 94 9.91 -9.64 -3.04
C THR A 94 11.35 -9.12 -3.12
N TYR A 95 11.55 -7.82 -2.87
CA TYR A 95 12.89 -7.21 -2.92
C TYR A 95 13.86 -7.70 -1.85
N GLN A 96 13.35 -8.33 -0.81
CA GLN A 96 14.12 -8.84 0.32
C GLN A 96 14.14 -10.38 0.35
N ASN A 97 13.59 -11.05 -0.66
CA ASN A 97 13.43 -12.51 -0.68
C ASN A 97 12.91 -13.02 0.67
N GLY A 98 11.80 -12.44 1.13
CA GLY A 98 11.25 -12.67 2.45
C GLY A 98 9.87 -13.30 2.43
N ARG A 99 9.52 -13.95 3.54
CA ARG A 99 8.18 -14.48 3.77
C ARG A 99 7.58 -13.82 5.00
N SER A 100 6.30 -13.47 4.92
CA SER A 100 5.57 -12.88 6.04
C SER A 100 5.43 -13.81 7.23
N ASP A 101 5.32 -15.13 7.02
CA ASP A 101 5.18 -16.15 8.05
C ASP A 101 6.51 -16.65 8.66
N ASP A 102 7.63 -15.99 8.34
CA ASP A 102 8.92 -16.27 8.99
C ASP A 102 8.88 -15.82 10.46
N GLU A 103 9.33 -16.67 11.39
CA GLU A 103 9.33 -16.39 12.83
C GLU A 103 10.07 -15.11 13.20
N LYS A 104 11.10 -14.72 12.45
CA LYS A 104 11.82 -13.45 12.69
C LYS A 104 10.93 -12.21 12.54
N MET A 105 9.79 -12.33 11.84
CA MET A 105 8.83 -11.25 11.62
C MET A 105 7.90 -11.00 12.82
N LEU A 106 7.78 -11.95 13.74
CA LEU A 106 6.86 -11.86 14.89
C LEU A 106 6.97 -10.54 15.68
N PRO A 107 8.18 -9.99 15.97
CA PRO A 107 8.29 -8.70 16.66
C PRO A 107 7.59 -7.54 15.90
N ILE A 108 7.54 -7.60 14.57
CA ILE A 108 6.86 -6.57 13.75
C ILE A 108 5.35 -6.62 14.01
N TYR A 109 4.77 -7.81 14.05
CA TYR A 109 3.31 -7.99 14.23
C TYR A 109 2.87 -7.64 15.65
N GLU A 110 3.68 -8.01 16.67
CA GLU A 110 3.45 -7.58 18.05
C GLU A 110 3.53 -6.05 18.20
N PHE A 111 4.48 -5.42 17.53
CA PHE A 111 4.61 -3.97 17.49
C PHE A 111 3.42 -3.32 16.76
N ALA A 112 3.05 -3.84 15.59
CA ALA A 112 1.89 -3.36 14.84
C ALA A 112 0.60 -3.47 15.67
N ARG A 113 0.39 -4.58 16.38
CA ARG A 113 -0.73 -4.79 17.30
C ARG A 113 -0.74 -3.77 18.43
N LYS A 114 0.40 -3.61 19.12
CA LYS A 114 0.57 -2.67 20.25
C LYS A 114 0.20 -1.23 19.84
N HIS A 115 0.63 -0.82 18.65
CA HIS A 115 0.49 0.56 18.18
C HIS A 115 -0.65 0.76 17.17
N ARG A 116 -1.46 -0.27 16.91
CA ARG A 116 -2.59 -0.26 15.98
C ARG A 116 -2.19 0.16 14.55
N LEU A 117 -1.01 -0.30 14.12
CA LEU A 117 -0.47 -0.08 12.80
C LEU A 117 -0.92 -1.17 11.82
N THR A 118 -1.07 -0.80 10.57
CA THR A 118 -1.32 -1.73 9.48
C THR A 118 -0.01 -2.12 8.83
N VAL A 119 0.16 -3.38 8.46
CA VAL A 119 1.35 -3.86 7.76
C VAL A 119 1.05 -3.97 6.27
N THR A 120 1.75 -3.19 5.44
CA THR A 120 1.64 -3.22 3.99
C THR A 120 2.84 -3.94 3.40
N TYR A 121 2.58 -4.98 2.63
CA TYR A 121 3.59 -5.75 1.92
C TYR A 121 3.66 -5.35 0.45
N HIS A 122 4.86 -5.04 -0.04
CA HIS A 122 5.11 -5.15 -1.47
C HIS A 122 5.12 -6.62 -1.84
N THR A 123 4.33 -7.01 -2.81
CA THR A 123 4.22 -8.38 -3.32
C THR A 123 4.35 -8.35 -4.84
N GLY A 124 4.68 -9.49 -5.41
CA GLY A 124 4.73 -9.63 -6.86
C GLY A 124 5.96 -9.05 -7.53
N SER A 125 5.82 -8.72 -8.80
CA SER A 125 6.92 -8.25 -9.64
C SER A 125 7.48 -6.90 -9.19
N CYS A 126 8.68 -6.59 -9.65
CA CYS A 126 9.46 -5.45 -9.22
C CYS A 126 9.98 -4.67 -10.42
N SER A 127 9.80 -3.35 -10.43
CA SER A 127 10.35 -2.47 -11.47
C SER A 127 11.84 -2.15 -11.29
N LEU A 128 12.38 -2.29 -10.07
CA LEU A 128 13.77 -1.94 -9.74
C LEU A 128 14.75 -3.10 -9.92
N VAL A 129 14.29 -4.32 -9.74
CA VAL A 129 15.09 -5.55 -9.84
C VAL A 129 14.20 -6.65 -10.41
N LEU A 130 14.70 -7.45 -11.33
CA LEU A 130 13.98 -8.64 -11.77
C LEU A 130 14.01 -9.68 -10.64
N PRO A 131 12.88 -10.04 -10.05
CA PRO A 131 12.83 -11.03 -8.99
C PRO A 131 13.07 -12.43 -9.57
N SER A 132 13.59 -13.33 -8.75
CA SER A 132 13.56 -14.76 -9.05
C SER A 132 12.16 -15.33 -8.80
N ASP A 133 11.89 -16.53 -9.32
CA ASP A 133 10.63 -17.22 -9.03
C ASP A 133 10.46 -17.48 -7.51
N ASP A 134 11.58 -17.72 -6.79
CA ASP A 134 11.57 -17.91 -5.34
C ASP A 134 11.19 -16.63 -4.59
N ASP A 135 11.63 -15.46 -5.07
CA ASP A 135 11.26 -14.17 -4.49
C ASP A 135 9.76 -13.90 -4.66
N LEU A 136 9.21 -14.20 -5.84
CA LEU A 136 7.78 -14.10 -6.11
C LEU A 136 6.99 -15.08 -5.23
N GLU A 137 7.44 -16.34 -5.14
CA GLU A 137 6.80 -17.34 -4.29
C GLU A 137 6.75 -16.88 -2.83
N GLY A 138 7.86 -16.35 -2.30
CA GLY A 138 7.93 -15.85 -0.92
C GLY A 138 6.95 -14.72 -0.60
N SER A 139 6.56 -13.93 -1.59
CA SER A 139 5.68 -12.77 -1.43
C SER A 139 4.18 -13.07 -1.56
N ARG A 140 3.78 -14.33 -1.76
CA ARG A 140 2.37 -14.73 -1.99
C ARG A 140 1.45 -14.43 -0.79
N ALA A 141 0.21 -14.10 -1.09
CA ALA A 141 -0.83 -13.78 -0.11
C ALA A 141 -1.12 -14.92 0.89
N ILE A 142 -0.93 -16.19 0.51
CA ILE A 142 -1.12 -17.35 1.40
C ILE A 142 -0.20 -17.34 2.62
N TYR A 143 0.97 -16.72 2.53
CA TYR A 143 1.85 -16.57 3.69
C TYR A 143 1.37 -15.44 4.61
N VAL A 144 0.80 -14.37 4.03
CA VAL A 144 0.15 -13.31 4.81
C VAL A 144 -1.13 -13.82 5.48
N GLU A 145 -1.88 -14.72 4.82
CA GLU A 145 -3.06 -15.40 5.37
C GLU A 145 -2.73 -16.07 6.73
N ARG A 146 -1.63 -16.82 6.79
CA ARG A 146 -1.18 -17.50 8.03
C ARG A 146 -0.89 -16.53 9.17
N VAL A 147 -0.34 -15.38 8.84
CA VAL A 147 -0.06 -14.32 9.83
C VAL A 147 -1.35 -13.63 10.25
N ALA A 148 -2.25 -13.35 9.31
CA ALA A 148 -3.54 -12.73 9.59
C ALA A 148 -4.43 -13.58 10.52
N GLU A 149 -4.33 -14.90 10.45
CA GLU A 149 -4.97 -15.83 11.37
C GLU A 149 -4.39 -15.76 12.79
N GLN A 150 -3.07 -15.59 12.91
CA GLN A 150 -2.39 -15.48 14.22
C GLN A 150 -2.58 -14.10 14.87
N PHE A 151 -2.74 -13.05 14.06
CA PHE A 151 -2.90 -11.67 14.51
C PHE A 151 -4.22 -11.07 13.99
N PRO A 152 -5.38 -11.56 14.46
CA PRO A 152 -6.69 -11.16 13.92
C PRO A 152 -7.09 -9.71 14.23
N ASP A 153 -6.33 -9.01 15.05
CA ASP A 153 -6.46 -7.61 15.45
C ASP A 153 -5.43 -6.68 14.77
N VAL A 154 -4.57 -7.23 13.89
CA VAL A 154 -3.69 -6.47 13.00
C VAL A 154 -4.23 -6.53 11.59
N ASN A 155 -4.28 -5.40 10.90
CA ASN A 155 -4.64 -5.35 9.50
C ASN A 155 -3.41 -5.50 8.60
N PHE A 156 -3.60 -6.22 7.48
CA PHE A 156 -2.57 -6.50 6.49
C PHE A 156 -3.03 -6.05 5.11
N VAL A 157 -2.15 -5.40 4.36
CA VAL A 157 -2.38 -5.02 2.96
C VAL A 157 -1.40 -5.79 2.07
N VAL A 158 -1.95 -6.57 1.15
CA VAL A 158 -1.21 -7.21 0.06
C VAL A 158 -1.26 -6.26 -1.12
N ALA A 159 -0.18 -5.51 -1.36
CA ALA A 159 -0.13 -4.52 -2.42
C ALA A 159 -0.15 -5.17 -3.82
N HIS A 160 -0.50 -4.38 -4.84
CA HIS A 160 -0.48 -4.76 -6.25
C HIS A 160 -1.37 -5.97 -6.57
N MET A 161 -2.44 -6.16 -5.77
CA MET A 161 -3.32 -7.35 -5.83
C MET A 161 -2.55 -8.68 -5.81
N GLY A 162 -1.34 -8.70 -5.26
CA GLY A 162 -0.52 -9.91 -5.16
C GLY A 162 0.04 -10.41 -6.50
N ASP A 163 0.29 -9.51 -7.44
CA ASP A 163 0.82 -9.82 -8.78
C ASP A 163 1.89 -10.94 -8.76
N PRO A 164 1.78 -11.98 -9.61
CA PRO A 164 0.71 -12.29 -10.57
C PRO A 164 -0.41 -13.20 -9.98
N TYR A 165 -0.49 -13.36 -8.66
CA TYR A 165 -1.38 -14.32 -7.99
C TYR A 165 -2.72 -13.69 -7.60
N TYR A 166 -3.37 -12.97 -8.54
CA TYR A 166 -4.59 -12.17 -8.31
C TYR A 166 -5.75 -12.94 -7.73
N ASP A 167 -6.07 -14.13 -8.28
CA ASP A 167 -7.17 -14.97 -7.81
C ASP A 167 -6.92 -15.50 -6.39
N GLU A 168 -5.68 -15.87 -6.09
CA GLU A 168 -5.27 -16.29 -4.75
C GLU A 168 -5.43 -15.15 -3.76
N THR A 169 -4.95 -13.97 -4.11
CA THR A 169 -5.03 -12.79 -3.27
C THR A 169 -6.47 -12.41 -2.99
N MET A 170 -7.33 -12.38 -4.00
CA MET A 170 -8.74 -12.08 -3.81
C MET A 170 -9.45 -13.11 -2.93
N ARG A 171 -9.13 -14.41 -3.08
CA ARG A 171 -9.63 -15.46 -2.20
C ARG A 171 -9.24 -15.23 -0.74
N VAL A 172 -7.96 -14.93 -0.50
CA VAL A 172 -7.41 -14.71 0.84
C VAL A 172 -8.05 -13.44 1.46
N VAL A 173 -8.08 -12.35 0.72
CA VAL A 173 -8.70 -11.08 1.15
C VAL A 173 -10.19 -11.26 1.45
N HIS A 174 -10.91 -12.04 0.64
CA HIS A 174 -12.32 -12.33 0.89
C HIS A 174 -12.54 -13.06 2.22
N ASN A 175 -11.73 -14.07 2.50
CA ASN A 175 -11.92 -14.97 3.64
C ASN A 175 -11.55 -14.34 5.00
N HIS A 176 -10.68 -13.33 5.03
CA HIS A 176 -10.13 -12.76 6.26
C HIS A 176 -10.53 -11.31 6.47
N LYS A 177 -11.15 -11.00 7.61
CA LYS A 177 -11.68 -9.65 7.94
C LYS A 177 -10.60 -8.56 8.00
N ASN A 178 -9.37 -8.95 8.33
CA ASN A 178 -8.21 -8.08 8.55
C ASN A 178 -7.22 -8.07 7.38
N MET A 179 -7.65 -8.58 6.20
CA MET A 179 -6.83 -8.53 4.99
C MET A 179 -7.46 -7.60 3.95
N PHE A 180 -6.59 -6.82 3.31
CA PHE A 180 -6.91 -5.83 2.27
C PHE A 180 -5.92 -5.97 1.11
N THR A 181 -6.26 -5.38 -0.03
CA THR A 181 -5.37 -5.26 -1.19
C THR A 181 -5.59 -3.93 -1.89
N ASP A 182 -4.66 -3.52 -2.75
CA ASP A 182 -4.76 -2.29 -3.54
C ASP A 182 -4.45 -2.55 -5.02
N PHE A 183 -4.76 -1.56 -5.86
CA PHE A 183 -4.49 -1.57 -7.30
C PHE A 183 -3.13 -0.97 -7.68
N SER A 184 -2.33 -0.58 -6.70
CA SER A 184 -1.10 0.14 -6.95
C SER A 184 -0.16 -0.61 -7.91
N GLY A 185 0.68 0.11 -8.65
CA GLY A 185 1.62 -0.50 -9.59
C GLY A 185 0.98 -1.16 -10.83
N ALA A 186 -0.30 -0.90 -11.11
CA ALA A 186 -1.01 -1.52 -12.24
C ALA A 186 -0.55 -1.04 -13.62
N TYR A 187 0.17 0.07 -13.68
CA TYR A 187 0.60 0.71 -14.93
C TYR A 187 2.12 0.82 -14.96
N GLU A 188 2.75 0.22 -15.98
CA GLU A 188 4.19 0.25 -16.14
C GLU A 188 4.65 1.47 -16.95
N PRO A 189 5.77 2.14 -16.58
CA PRO A 189 6.33 3.24 -17.34
C PRO A 189 6.71 2.80 -18.76
N GLY A 190 6.31 3.60 -19.76
CA GLY A 190 6.67 3.37 -21.16
C GLY A 190 5.77 2.39 -21.91
N THR A 191 4.74 1.84 -21.30
CA THR A 191 3.72 1.07 -22.00
C THR A 191 2.83 1.99 -22.83
N PRO A 192 2.40 1.57 -24.05
CA PRO A 192 1.49 2.36 -24.88
C PRO A 192 0.20 2.72 -24.14
N GLU A 193 -0.24 3.98 -24.30
CA GLU A 193 -1.46 4.48 -23.70
C GLU A 193 -2.65 3.53 -23.90
N GLY A 194 -3.32 3.16 -22.84
CA GLY A 194 -4.50 2.28 -22.84
C GLY A 194 -4.21 0.77 -22.92
N ALA A 195 -3.00 0.33 -23.20
CA ALA A 195 -2.67 -1.10 -23.23
C ALA A 195 -2.69 -1.69 -21.81
N ASP A 196 -1.99 -1.07 -20.89
CA ASP A 196 -1.97 -1.47 -19.47
C ASP A 196 -3.35 -1.34 -18.84
N MET A 197 -4.05 -0.25 -19.11
CA MET A 197 -5.40 -0.03 -18.58
C MET A 197 -6.37 -1.13 -19.02
N GLY A 198 -6.33 -1.56 -20.28
CA GLY A 198 -7.16 -2.65 -20.78
C GLY A 198 -6.85 -3.98 -20.10
N TRP A 199 -5.58 -4.27 -19.91
CA TRP A 199 -5.12 -5.45 -19.20
C TRP A 199 -5.51 -5.40 -17.71
N ALA A 200 -5.25 -4.30 -17.02
CA ALA A 200 -5.58 -4.13 -15.61
C ALA A 200 -7.08 -4.27 -15.35
N ILE A 201 -7.93 -3.64 -16.16
CA ILE A 201 -9.40 -3.78 -16.06
C ILE A 201 -9.80 -5.24 -16.21
N ALA A 202 -9.32 -5.94 -17.23
CA ALA A 202 -9.70 -7.32 -17.49
C ALA A 202 -9.23 -8.27 -16.37
N THR A 203 -7.99 -8.12 -15.93
CA THR A 203 -7.37 -8.97 -14.90
C THR A 203 -8.01 -8.75 -13.53
N PHE A 204 -8.16 -7.52 -13.11
CA PHE A 204 -8.71 -7.19 -11.79
C PHE A 204 -10.21 -7.47 -11.73
N ALA A 205 -10.98 -7.13 -12.78
CA ALA A 205 -12.38 -7.46 -12.85
C ALA A 205 -12.61 -8.96 -12.74
N HIS A 206 -11.81 -9.77 -13.46
CA HIS A 206 -11.90 -11.23 -13.39
C HIS A 206 -11.70 -11.76 -11.96
N ALA A 207 -10.65 -11.31 -11.28
CA ALA A 207 -10.35 -11.75 -9.92
C ALA A 207 -11.41 -11.30 -8.90
N ILE A 208 -11.92 -10.06 -9.04
CA ILE A 208 -12.93 -9.47 -8.14
C ILE A 208 -14.30 -10.10 -8.35
N ASP A 209 -14.69 -10.39 -9.58
CA ASP A 209 -16.00 -10.98 -9.91
C ASP A 209 -16.23 -12.35 -9.26
N GLN A 210 -15.15 -13.05 -8.91
CA GLN A 210 -15.23 -14.30 -8.14
C GLN A 210 -15.67 -14.06 -6.69
N PHE A 211 -15.45 -12.85 -6.15
CA PHE A 211 -15.74 -12.46 -4.78
C PHE A 211 -16.34 -11.05 -4.70
N PRO A 212 -17.59 -10.85 -5.18
CA PRO A 212 -18.15 -9.49 -5.38
C PRO A 212 -18.19 -8.61 -4.13
N ASP A 213 -18.39 -9.20 -2.93
CA ASP A 213 -18.43 -8.44 -1.67
C ASP A 213 -17.07 -7.95 -1.20
N SER A 214 -15.98 -8.42 -1.84
CA SER A 214 -14.61 -8.06 -1.48
C SER A 214 -14.24 -6.63 -1.91
N TYR A 215 -15.08 -5.93 -2.68
CA TYR A 215 -14.85 -4.51 -2.98
C TYR A 215 -14.66 -3.67 -1.71
N LYS A 216 -15.23 -4.08 -0.57
CA LYS A 216 -15.09 -3.43 0.75
C LYS A 216 -13.68 -3.57 1.37
N LYS A 217 -12.78 -4.27 0.69
CA LYS A 217 -11.41 -4.55 1.14
C LYS A 217 -10.37 -4.16 0.10
N ILE A 218 -10.81 -3.56 -1.00
CA ILE A 218 -9.95 -3.08 -2.07
C ILE A 218 -9.73 -1.59 -1.86
N LEU A 219 -8.46 -1.20 -1.80
CA LEU A 219 -8.02 0.16 -1.53
C LEU A 219 -7.67 0.87 -2.85
N TYR A 220 -7.96 2.15 -2.91
CA TYR A 220 -7.35 3.02 -3.90
C TYR A 220 -5.86 3.18 -3.56
N GLY A 221 -4.99 2.86 -4.49
CA GLY A 221 -3.55 3.00 -4.38
C GLY A 221 -2.95 3.14 -5.78
N THR A 222 -1.98 4.03 -5.96
CA THR A 222 -1.43 4.35 -7.28
C THR A 222 0.02 3.95 -7.47
N ASP A 223 0.76 3.73 -6.39
CA ASP A 223 2.21 3.55 -6.39
C ASP A 223 2.96 4.75 -7.02
N PHE A 224 2.38 5.95 -6.87
CA PHE A 224 2.98 7.17 -7.40
C PHE A 224 4.41 7.35 -6.86
N CYS A 225 5.39 7.19 -7.74
CA CYS A 225 6.81 7.13 -7.42
C CYS A 225 7.67 7.76 -8.53
N PRO A 226 7.62 9.08 -8.75
CA PRO A 226 8.50 9.73 -9.71
C PRO A 226 9.98 9.61 -9.31
N PRO A 227 10.90 9.40 -10.27
CA PRO A 227 10.67 9.29 -11.72
C PRO A 227 10.42 7.84 -12.20
N ILE A 228 10.34 6.86 -11.33
CA ILE A 228 10.26 5.43 -11.69
C ILE A 228 8.85 5.07 -12.14
N ASN A 229 7.85 5.46 -11.36
CA ASN A 229 6.45 5.23 -11.68
C ASN A 229 5.69 6.56 -11.64
N LEU A 230 5.39 7.08 -12.83
CA LEU A 230 4.56 8.27 -13.05
C LEU A 230 3.13 7.83 -13.32
N SER A 231 2.56 6.99 -12.46
CA SER A 231 1.19 6.53 -12.67
C SER A 231 0.26 7.71 -12.99
N ALA A 232 -0.44 7.58 -14.10
CA ALA A 232 -1.44 8.55 -14.48
C ALA A 232 -2.63 8.39 -13.54
N LEU A 233 -2.78 9.29 -12.57
CA LEU A 233 -3.85 9.23 -11.56
C LEU A 233 -5.24 9.10 -12.20
N ASP A 234 -5.42 9.72 -13.37
CA ASP A 234 -6.67 9.63 -14.14
C ASP A 234 -6.96 8.22 -14.66
N GLU A 235 -5.93 7.42 -14.97
CA GLU A 235 -6.09 6.04 -15.44
C GLU A 235 -6.63 5.14 -14.32
N TYR A 236 -6.20 5.34 -13.08
CA TYR A 236 -6.78 4.63 -11.92
C TYR A 236 -8.26 4.96 -11.74
N ASP A 237 -8.66 6.22 -11.95
CA ASP A 237 -10.07 6.62 -11.89
C ASP A 237 -10.90 5.94 -12.98
N VAL A 238 -10.36 5.85 -14.19
CA VAL A 238 -11.03 5.13 -15.31
C VAL A 238 -11.14 3.64 -14.99
N THR A 239 -10.07 3.03 -14.48
CA THR A 239 -10.05 1.60 -14.10
C THR A 239 -11.11 1.30 -13.03
N ILE A 240 -11.16 2.08 -11.96
CA ILE A 240 -12.15 1.93 -10.90
C ILE A 240 -13.57 2.10 -11.43
N ALA A 241 -13.80 3.10 -12.28
CA ALA A 241 -15.11 3.33 -12.90
C ALA A 241 -15.54 2.22 -13.87
N LYS A 242 -14.62 1.39 -14.35
CA LYS A 242 -14.93 0.24 -15.22
C LYS A 242 -15.16 -1.05 -14.44
N ILE A 243 -14.55 -1.18 -13.26
CA ILE A 243 -14.62 -2.40 -12.44
C ILE A 243 -15.78 -2.31 -11.45
N PHE A 244 -15.97 -1.15 -10.79
CA PHE A 244 -16.94 -1.00 -9.71
C PHE A 244 -18.20 -0.24 -10.12
N GLN A 245 -19.26 -0.46 -9.36
CA GLN A 245 -20.50 0.32 -9.50
C GLN A 245 -20.37 1.66 -8.75
N PRO A 246 -21.10 2.71 -9.18
CA PRO A 246 -21.03 4.04 -8.54
C PRO A 246 -21.24 4.03 -7.02
N GLU A 247 -22.08 3.10 -6.51
CA GLU A 247 -22.40 2.94 -5.10
C GLU A 247 -21.21 2.41 -4.28
N GLN A 248 -20.24 1.75 -4.95
CA GLN A 248 -19.05 1.17 -4.33
C GLN A 248 -17.88 2.16 -4.28
N PHE A 249 -17.96 3.27 -5.02
CA PHE A 249 -16.83 4.19 -5.17
C PHE A 249 -16.40 4.84 -3.86
N GLU A 250 -17.34 5.20 -2.98
CA GLU A 250 -16.99 5.79 -1.70
C GLU A 250 -16.22 4.82 -0.81
N ASP A 251 -16.59 3.54 -0.87
CA ASP A 251 -15.85 2.51 -0.16
C ASP A 251 -14.43 2.36 -0.72
N VAL A 252 -14.27 2.20 -2.04
CA VAL A 252 -12.96 1.98 -2.68
C VAL A 252 -12.04 3.19 -2.54
N TYR A 253 -12.55 4.40 -2.72
CA TYR A 253 -11.73 5.61 -2.66
C TYR A 253 -11.43 6.12 -1.24
N TYR A 254 -12.26 5.78 -0.25
CA TYR A 254 -12.16 6.42 1.06
C TYR A 254 -12.41 5.47 2.24
N ASN A 255 -13.59 4.86 2.35
CA ASN A 255 -13.99 4.16 3.56
C ASN A 255 -13.14 2.92 3.84
N ASN A 256 -12.70 2.20 2.80
CA ASN A 256 -11.84 1.03 2.96
C ASN A 256 -10.48 1.41 3.54
N ALA A 257 -9.92 2.56 3.18
CA ALA A 257 -8.70 3.08 3.79
C ALA A 257 -8.85 3.28 5.31
N LEU A 258 -9.98 3.84 5.76
CA LEU A 258 -10.27 4.01 7.17
C LEU A 258 -10.45 2.67 7.91
N ARG A 259 -10.97 1.65 7.23
CA ARG A 259 -11.08 0.28 7.79
C ARG A 259 -9.71 -0.40 7.85
N ALA A 260 -8.91 -0.23 6.80
CA ALA A 260 -7.59 -0.83 6.70
C ALA A 260 -6.58 -0.21 7.68
N PHE A 261 -6.62 1.12 7.86
CA PHE A 261 -5.66 1.88 8.64
C PHE A 261 -6.32 2.56 9.87
N PRO A 262 -6.42 1.86 11.02
CA PRO A 262 -7.11 2.40 12.19
C PRO A 262 -6.56 3.74 12.70
N ARG A 263 -5.23 3.93 12.66
CA ARG A 263 -4.61 5.20 13.07
C ARG A 263 -4.89 6.35 12.08
N LEU A 264 -5.01 6.06 10.80
CA LEU A 264 -5.47 7.05 9.82
C LEU A 264 -6.88 7.55 10.17
N ALA A 265 -7.77 6.61 10.49
CA ALA A 265 -9.14 6.95 10.89
C ALA A 265 -9.18 7.78 12.20
N GLU A 266 -8.22 7.61 13.10
CA GLU A 266 -8.07 8.43 14.30
C GLU A 266 -7.65 9.86 13.94
N PHE A 267 -6.58 10.02 13.17
CA PHE A 267 -6.09 11.33 12.75
C PHE A 267 -7.15 12.14 12.00
N LEU A 268 -7.86 11.52 11.06
CA LEU A 268 -8.87 12.23 10.27
C LEU A 268 -10.13 12.61 11.07
N ARG A 269 -10.47 11.87 12.14
CA ARG A 269 -11.55 12.25 13.05
C ARG A 269 -11.16 13.42 13.95
N GLU A 270 -9.89 13.52 14.34
CA GLU A 270 -9.39 14.64 15.15
C GLU A 270 -9.34 15.95 14.34
N GLU A 271 -9.18 15.89 13.02
CA GLU A 271 -9.23 17.08 12.14
C GLU A 271 -10.65 17.62 11.90
N GLU A 272 -11.70 16.81 12.14
CA GLU A 272 -13.10 17.21 11.96
C GLU A 272 -13.72 17.90 13.21
N ILE A 273 -13.00 17.93 14.34
CA ILE A 273 -13.42 18.57 15.60
C ILE A 273 -12.82 19.96 15.74
#